data_1b9f3a73d3801e55206c0ddc8f07a71b
#
_entry.id   1b9f3a73d3801e55206c0ddc8f07a71b
#
_cell.length_a   1.000
_cell.length_b   1.000
_cell.length_c   1.000
_cell.angle_alpha   90.00
_cell.angle_beta   90.00
_cell.angle_gamma   90.00
#
_symmetry.space_group_name_H-M   'P 1'
#
loop_
_entity.id
_entity.type
_entity.pdbx_description
1 polymer ?
#
loop_
_entity_poly.entity_id
_entity_poly.type
_entity_poly.pdbx_seq_one_letter_code
_entity_poly.pdbx_strand_id
1 'polypeptide(L)'
;LFCPGTILNPQRFQASELSIFTFGMAHKIRVPLYRRLQELLEVTGNSYSIYVSTALHENTSFDGSFVVQFEELQALFEGKVYFLGYLSDTAVFNQLLDATFLAAFFEKGLRANNTTVNAAMECGCTVITNLDEYSPNGFEHMKNVIDINLCKQLPNSEQTERIGRAAHEIATAQYGRDHLVAQLRPVAAT
;
A
#
# COMPACT_ATOMS: atom_id res chain seq x y z
N LEU A 1 5.32 -33.35 29.08
CA LEU A 1 4.54 -33.36 27.83
C LEU A 1 4.66 -31.98 27.19
N PHE A 2 5.20 -31.91 25.99
CA PHE A 2 5.24 -30.67 25.18
C PHE A 2 4.01 -30.64 24.30
N CYS A 3 3.32 -29.49 24.26
CA CYS A 3 2.21 -29.28 23.32
C CYS A 3 2.77 -29.03 21.91
N PRO A 4 2.15 -29.56 20.87
CA PRO A 4 2.51 -29.22 19.50
C PRO A 4 2.28 -27.74 19.23
N GLY A 5 3.00 -27.18 18.29
CA GLY A 5 2.76 -25.81 17.84
C GLY A 5 1.36 -25.64 17.22
N THR A 6 0.91 -24.40 17.11
CA THR A 6 -0.40 -24.06 16.54
C THR A 6 -0.52 -24.49 15.07
N ILE A 7 0.59 -24.51 14.33
CA ILE A 7 0.65 -24.99 12.95
C ILE A 7 1.07 -26.47 12.99
N LEU A 8 0.12 -27.36 12.87
CA LEU A 8 0.34 -28.81 13.00
C LEU A 8 0.96 -29.45 11.76
N ASN A 9 0.86 -28.83 10.60
CA ASN A 9 1.39 -29.36 9.35
C ASN A 9 1.92 -28.20 8.47
N PRO A 10 3.09 -27.65 8.79
CA PRO A 10 3.66 -26.50 8.10
C PRO A 10 3.92 -26.75 6.60
N GLN A 11 4.08 -28.00 6.16
CA GLN A 11 4.29 -28.35 4.73
C GLN A 11 3.08 -28.04 3.87
N ARG A 12 1.89 -27.84 4.47
CA ARG A 12 0.66 -27.45 3.75
C ARG A 12 0.53 -25.93 3.60
N PHE A 13 1.34 -25.15 4.29
CA PHE A 13 1.30 -23.70 4.26
C PHE A 13 2.41 -23.19 3.37
N GLN A 14 2.01 -22.51 2.32
CA GLN A 14 2.94 -21.82 1.41
C GLN A 14 2.71 -20.32 1.53
N ALA A 15 3.81 -19.57 1.53
CA ALA A 15 3.72 -18.13 1.42
C ALA A 15 3.10 -17.76 0.06
N SER A 16 2.27 -16.73 0.04
CA SER A 16 1.74 -16.20 -1.22
C SER A 16 2.88 -15.60 -2.05
N GLU A 17 2.80 -15.78 -3.38
CA GLU A 17 3.78 -15.23 -4.31
C GLU A 17 3.74 -13.70 -4.36
N LEU A 18 2.55 -13.12 -4.15
CA LEU A 18 2.36 -11.67 -4.07
C LEU A 18 1.81 -11.28 -2.71
N SER A 19 2.46 -10.30 -2.09
CA SER A 19 2.05 -9.69 -0.83
C SER A 19 1.63 -8.24 -1.08
N ILE A 20 0.38 -7.92 -0.84
CA ILE A 20 -0.17 -6.58 -1.00
C ILE A 20 -0.44 -6.00 0.38
N PHE A 21 0.19 -4.88 0.69
CA PHE A 21 -0.03 -4.18 1.95
C PHE A 21 -0.84 -2.92 1.75
N THR A 22 -1.69 -2.61 2.69
CA THR A 22 -2.44 -1.35 2.76
C THR A 22 -2.48 -0.88 4.21
N PHE A 23 -2.21 0.39 4.44
CA PHE A 23 -2.29 0.94 5.78
C PHE A 23 -2.78 2.39 5.79
N GLY A 24 -3.27 2.81 6.94
CA GLY A 24 -3.78 4.15 7.17
C GLY A 24 -5.21 4.15 7.68
N MET A 25 -5.89 5.29 7.53
CA MET A 25 -7.26 5.45 8.03
C MET A 25 -8.26 4.70 7.14
N ALA A 26 -9.17 4.01 7.78
CA ALA A 26 -10.13 3.11 7.12
C ALA A 26 -11.07 3.80 6.10
N HIS A 27 -11.41 5.07 6.31
CA HIS A 27 -12.20 5.81 5.33
C HIS A 27 -11.51 5.97 3.96
N LYS A 28 -10.22 5.60 3.87
CA LYS A 28 -9.46 5.56 2.60
C LYS A 28 -9.63 4.26 1.82
N ILE A 29 -10.32 3.27 2.37
CA ILE A 29 -10.61 2.04 1.64
C ILE A 29 -11.61 2.35 0.52
N ARG A 30 -11.17 2.21 -0.72
CA ARG A 30 -11.97 2.46 -1.93
C ARG A 30 -12.29 1.15 -2.62
N VAL A 31 -13.35 0.47 -2.17
CA VAL A 31 -13.73 -0.88 -2.63
C VAL A 31 -13.79 -1.02 -4.16
N PRO A 32 -14.29 -0.05 -4.95
CA PRO A 32 -14.26 -0.17 -6.41
C PRO A 32 -12.86 -0.31 -6.99
N LEU A 33 -11.84 0.36 -6.42
CA LEU A 33 -10.46 0.26 -6.87
C LEU A 33 -9.79 -1.04 -6.39
N TYR A 34 -10.21 -1.56 -5.22
CA TYR A 34 -9.81 -2.90 -4.78
C TYR A 34 -10.40 -4.00 -5.66
N ARG A 35 -11.61 -3.82 -6.18
CA ARG A 35 -12.20 -4.75 -7.17
C ARG A 35 -11.35 -4.76 -8.46
N ARG A 36 -10.94 -3.59 -8.92
CA ARG A 36 -10.03 -3.50 -10.07
C ARG A 36 -8.68 -4.16 -9.78
N LEU A 37 -8.14 -3.99 -8.58
CA LEU A 37 -6.91 -4.65 -8.15
C LEU A 37 -7.09 -6.18 -8.13
N GLN A 38 -8.21 -6.69 -7.64
CA GLN A 38 -8.52 -8.12 -7.65
C GLN A 38 -8.49 -8.68 -9.09
N GLU A 39 -9.15 -8.01 -10.03
CA GLU A 39 -9.14 -8.43 -11.44
C GLU A 39 -7.71 -8.56 -11.98
N LEU A 40 -6.84 -7.59 -11.68
CA LEU A 40 -5.45 -7.61 -12.10
C LEU A 40 -4.66 -8.74 -11.43
N LEU A 41 -4.88 -9.00 -10.15
CA LEU A 41 -4.23 -10.08 -9.41
C LEU A 41 -4.65 -11.46 -9.95
N GLU A 42 -5.94 -11.68 -10.19
CA GLU A 42 -6.44 -12.96 -10.73
C GLU A 42 -5.86 -13.27 -12.13
N VAL A 43 -5.66 -12.25 -12.96
CA VAL A 43 -5.04 -12.43 -14.29
C VAL A 43 -3.58 -12.89 -14.20
N THR A 44 -2.87 -12.59 -13.10
CA THR A 44 -1.47 -13.04 -12.95
C THR A 44 -1.35 -14.56 -12.82
N GLY A 45 -2.38 -15.24 -12.31
CA GLY A 45 -2.34 -16.64 -11.93
C GLY A 45 -1.52 -16.94 -10.67
N ASN A 46 -0.89 -15.94 -10.06
CA ASN A 46 -0.11 -16.09 -8.84
C ASN A 46 -1.00 -16.15 -7.61
N SER A 47 -0.57 -16.88 -6.60
CA SER A 47 -1.15 -16.78 -5.25
C SER A 47 -0.87 -15.42 -4.64
N TYR A 48 -1.86 -14.83 -3.95
CA TYR A 48 -1.68 -13.53 -3.31
C TYR A 48 -2.36 -13.42 -1.96
N SER A 49 -1.85 -12.52 -1.12
CA SER A 49 -2.43 -12.14 0.17
C SER A 49 -2.48 -10.62 0.30
N ILE A 50 -3.56 -10.13 0.89
CA ILE A 50 -3.78 -8.70 1.15
C ILE A 50 -3.76 -8.48 2.66
N TYR A 51 -2.88 -7.64 3.13
CA TYR A 51 -2.71 -7.26 4.53
C TYR A 51 -3.21 -5.83 4.73
N VAL A 52 -4.18 -5.67 5.61
CA VAL A 52 -4.84 -4.39 5.89
C VAL A 52 -4.55 -3.96 7.32
N SER A 53 -3.80 -2.88 7.49
CA SER A 53 -3.57 -2.24 8.78
C SER A 53 -4.31 -0.92 8.83
N THR A 54 -5.25 -0.80 9.75
CA THR A 54 -6.02 0.42 9.93
C THR A 54 -5.94 0.89 11.36
N ALA A 55 -5.71 2.19 11.54
CA ALA A 55 -5.81 2.86 12.83
C ALA A 55 -7.20 3.49 12.97
N LEU A 56 -7.79 3.31 14.13
CA LEU A 56 -8.87 4.18 14.60
C LEU A 56 -8.22 5.43 15.20
N HIS A 57 -8.67 6.61 14.81
CA HIS A 57 -8.33 7.81 15.55
C HIS A 57 -8.88 7.69 16.98
N GLU A 58 -8.13 8.14 17.98
CA GLU A 58 -8.50 8.08 19.42
C GLU A 58 -9.90 8.66 19.75
N ASN A 59 -10.50 9.42 18.85
CA ASN A 59 -11.81 10.06 19.02
C ASN A 59 -12.86 9.65 17.96
N THR A 60 -12.61 8.61 17.15
CA THR A 60 -13.62 8.10 16.23
C THR A 60 -14.26 6.85 16.80
N SER A 61 -15.56 6.95 17.12
CA SER A 61 -16.41 5.77 17.28
C SER A 61 -16.38 4.94 15.98
N PHE A 62 -16.51 3.63 16.10
CA PHE A 62 -16.74 2.77 14.94
C PHE A 62 -17.96 3.31 14.19
N ASP A 63 -17.71 3.99 13.08
CA ASP A 63 -18.76 4.37 12.16
C ASP A 63 -19.22 3.11 11.42
N GLY A 64 -20.52 2.87 11.34
CA GLY A 64 -21.07 1.71 10.63
C GLY A 64 -20.61 1.61 9.16
N SER A 65 -20.20 2.73 8.54
CA SER A 65 -19.61 2.74 7.18
C SER A 65 -18.29 1.97 7.10
N PHE A 66 -17.53 1.94 8.19
CA PHE A 66 -16.26 1.23 8.29
C PHE A 66 -16.44 -0.30 8.27
N VAL A 67 -17.41 -0.78 9.03
CA VAL A 67 -17.73 -2.22 9.08
C VAL A 67 -18.16 -2.72 7.70
N VAL A 68 -19.00 -1.96 7.01
CA VAL A 68 -19.44 -2.30 5.64
C VAL A 68 -18.27 -2.42 4.68
N GLN A 69 -17.32 -1.47 4.71
CA GLN A 69 -16.12 -1.53 3.85
C GLN A 69 -15.25 -2.76 4.13
N PHE A 70 -15.12 -3.15 5.40
CA PHE A 70 -14.39 -4.37 5.78
C PHE A 70 -15.10 -5.63 5.29
N GLU A 71 -16.42 -5.72 5.50
CA GLU A 71 -17.22 -6.84 5.01
C GLU A 71 -17.14 -6.96 3.49
N GLU A 72 -17.20 -5.84 2.77
CA GLU A 72 -17.05 -5.81 1.32
C GLU A 72 -15.66 -6.27 0.87
N LEU A 73 -14.57 -5.84 1.55
CA LEU A 73 -13.23 -6.32 1.25
C LEU A 73 -13.09 -7.81 1.56
N GLN A 74 -13.64 -8.27 2.67
CA GLN A 74 -13.61 -9.68 3.05
C GLN A 74 -14.36 -10.56 2.04
N ALA A 75 -15.51 -10.11 1.57
CA ALA A 75 -16.27 -10.78 0.53
C ALA A 75 -15.53 -10.77 -0.83
N LEU A 76 -14.88 -9.63 -1.15
CA LEU A 76 -14.13 -9.47 -2.39
C LEU A 76 -12.91 -10.38 -2.46
N PHE A 77 -12.17 -10.51 -1.35
CA PHE A 77 -10.92 -11.29 -1.27
C PHE A 77 -11.06 -12.49 -0.34
N GLU A 78 -12.11 -13.26 -0.49
CA GLU A 78 -12.44 -14.38 0.40
C GLU A 78 -11.23 -15.30 0.65
N GLY A 79 -10.85 -15.43 1.93
CA GLY A 79 -9.71 -16.23 2.37
C GLY A 79 -8.32 -15.66 2.03
N LYS A 80 -8.24 -14.48 1.39
CA LYS A 80 -6.97 -13.86 0.96
C LYS A 80 -6.70 -12.50 1.62
N VAL A 81 -7.63 -11.96 2.42
CA VAL A 81 -7.47 -10.69 3.13
C VAL A 81 -7.29 -10.92 4.63
N TYR A 82 -6.31 -10.23 5.22
CA TYR A 82 -5.93 -10.33 6.63
C TYR A 82 -5.92 -8.94 7.25
N PHE A 83 -6.76 -8.75 8.27
CA PHE A 83 -6.84 -7.49 9.00
C PHE A 83 -5.89 -7.54 10.19
N LEU A 84 -4.86 -6.69 10.17
CA LEU A 84 -3.78 -6.66 11.15
C LEU A 84 -4.06 -5.72 12.33
N GLY A 85 -5.13 -4.92 12.25
CA GLY A 85 -5.37 -3.87 13.23
C GLY A 85 -4.34 -2.73 13.15
N TYR A 86 -4.09 -2.09 14.29
CA TYR A 86 -3.06 -1.06 14.40
C TYR A 86 -1.67 -1.69 14.42
N LEU A 87 -0.77 -1.15 13.60
CA LEU A 87 0.64 -1.49 13.61
C LEU A 87 1.47 -0.27 14.05
N SER A 88 2.50 -0.50 14.84
CA SER A 88 3.50 0.52 15.15
C SER A 88 4.31 0.90 13.90
N ASP A 89 4.96 2.06 13.92
CA ASP A 89 5.77 2.54 12.80
C ASP A 89 6.84 1.51 12.37
N THR A 90 7.49 0.85 13.34
CA THR A 90 8.47 -0.22 13.06
C THR A 90 7.83 -1.41 12.36
N ALA A 91 6.62 -1.81 12.75
CA ALA A 91 5.91 -2.92 12.13
C ALA A 91 5.44 -2.54 10.72
N VAL A 92 4.97 -1.30 10.50
CA VAL A 92 4.63 -0.78 9.17
C VAL A 92 5.87 -0.77 8.28
N PHE A 93 7.00 -0.28 8.78
CA PHE A 93 8.27 -0.28 8.04
C PHE A 93 8.66 -1.68 7.59
N ASN A 94 8.68 -2.65 8.49
CA ASN A 94 9.00 -4.05 8.16
C ASN A 94 8.01 -4.62 7.13
N GLN A 95 6.72 -4.34 7.30
CA GLN A 95 5.71 -4.81 6.35
C GLN A 95 5.89 -4.19 4.95
N LEU A 96 6.33 -2.93 4.86
CA LEU A 96 6.64 -2.29 3.58
C LEU A 96 7.86 -2.89 2.88
N LEU A 97 8.85 -3.34 3.64
CA LEU A 97 10.02 -4.04 3.08
C LEU A 97 9.67 -5.43 2.54
N ASP A 98 8.71 -6.11 3.16
CA ASP A 98 8.31 -7.47 2.79
C ASP A 98 7.19 -7.50 1.72
N ALA A 99 6.45 -6.39 1.56
CA ALA A 99 5.34 -6.33 0.61
C ALA A 99 5.82 -6.23 -0.85
N THR A 100 5.19 -7.00 -1.75
CA THR A 100 5.38 -6.84 -3.19
C THR A 100 4.84 -5.49 -3.65
N PHE A 101 3.68 -5.10 -3.13
CA PHE A 101 3.01 -3.85 -3.47
C PHE A 101 2.42 -3.17 -2.23
N LEU A 102 2.51 -1.85 -2.17
CA LEU A 102 1.56 -1.07 -1.40
C LEU A 102 0.34 -0.75 -2.27
N ALA A 103 -0.88 -1.02 -1.79
CA ALA A 103 -2.12 -0.53 -2.41
C ALA A 103 -2.67 0.65 -1.60
N ALA A 104 -2.74 1.84 -2.21
CA ALA A 104 -3.24 3.04 -1.57
C ALA A 104 -4.10 3.84 -2.55
N PHE A 105 -5.41 3.92 -2.29
CA PHE A 105 -6.37 4.55 -3.18
C PHE A 105 -7.03 5.76 -2.54
N PHE A 106 -7.26 6.79 -3.35
CA PHE A 106 -7.75 8.08 -2.90
C PHE A 106 -8.98 8.51 -3.70
N GLU A 107 -9.85 9.29 -3.09
CA GLU A 107 -11.05 9.80 -3.75
C GLU A 107 -10.74 10.71 -4.95
N LYS A 108 -9.73 11.54 -4.79
CA LYS A 108 -9.29 12.54 -5.77
C LYS A 108 -7.87 12.27 -6.30
N GLY A 109 -7.48 11.00 -6.38
CA GLY A 109 -6.13 10.64 -6.81
C GLY A 109 -5.03 10.96 -5.78
N LEU A 110 -3.80 10.55 -6.11
CA LEU A 110 -2.61 10.76 -5.29
C LEU A 110 -2.26 12.24 -5.17
N ARG A 111 -1.84 12.67 -3.97
CA ARG A 111 -1.32 14.01 -3.68
C ARG A 111 0.06 13.92 -3.03
N ALA A 112 0.86 14.98 -3.15
CA ALA A 112 2.22 15.05 -2.58
C ALA A 112 2.28 14.84 -1.05
N ASN A 113 1.20 15.17 -0.34
CA ASN A 113 1.09 15.04 1.11
C ASN A 113 0.52 13.67 1.57
N ASN A 114 0.41 12.70 0.70
CA ASN A 114 -0.04 11.35 1.08
C ASN A 114 1.08 10.57 1.76
N THR A 115 1.21 10.73 3.08
CA THR A 115 2.28 10.14 3.88
C THR A 115 2.39 8.62 3.76
N THR A 116 1.27 7.91 3.58
CA THR A 116 1.25 6.47 3.34
C THR A 116 2.04 6.08 2.08
N VAL A 117 1.82 6.81 0.98
CA VAL A 117 2.53 6.57 -0.28
C VAL A 117 3.99 6.99 -0.17
N ASN A 118 4.26 8.15 0.43
CA ASN A 118 5.62 8.62 0.61
C ASN A 118 6.46 7.62 1.44
N ALA A 119 5.92 7.10 2.54
CA ALA A 119 6.59 6.08 3.35
C ALA A 119 6.91 4.80 2.55
N ALA A 120 5.98 4.34 1.72
CA ALA A 120 6.23 3.16 0.88
C ALA A 120 7.32 3.42 -0.17
N MET A 121 7.29 4.59 -0.80
CA MET A 121 8.32 4.99 -1.77
C MET A 121 9.70 5.14 -1.11
N GLU A 122 9.77 5.70 0.10
CA GLU A 122 11.02 5.78 0.89
C GLU A 122 11.58 4.39 1.22
N CYS A 123 10.72 3.38 1.40
CA CYS A 123 11.12 1.99 1.58
C CYS A 123 11.44 1.26 0.26
N GLY A 124 11.26 1.89 -0.89
CA GLY A 124 11.41 1.24 -2.20
C GLY A 124 10.29 0.26 -2.54
N CYS A 125 9.19 0.25 -1.78
CA CYS A 125 8.01 -0.56 -2.05
C CYS A 125 7.27 -0.01 -3.27
N THR A 126 6.92 -0.88 -4.21
CA THR A 126 6.16 -0.48 -5.41
C THR A 126 4.72 -0.15 -5.05
N VAL A 127 4.29 1.05 -5.42
CA VAL A 127 2.97 1.58 -5.08
C VAL A 127 1.97 1.39 -6.22
N ILE A 128 0.82 0.79 -5.90
CA ILE A 128 -0.37 0.79 -6.76
C ILE A 128 -1.33 1.85 -6.19
N THR A 129 -1.65 2.85 -6.99
CA THR A 129 -2.49 3.98 -6.59
C THR A 129 -3.37 4.44 -7.75
N ASN A 130 -4.15 5.48 -7.56
CA ASN A 130 -4.86 6.15 -8.65
C ASN A 130 -4.31 7.57 -8.82
N LEU A 131 -4.03 7.93 -10.06
CA LEU A 131 -3.62 9.28 -10.45
C LEU A 131 -4.80 10.05 -11.05
N ASP A 132 -4.70 11.37 -11.02
CA ASP A 132 -5.59 12.31 -11.69
C ASP A 132 -4.82 13.56 -12.17
N GLU A 133 -5.51 14.55 -12.72
CA GLU A 133 -4.94 15.79 -13.25
C GLU A 133 -4.23 16.67 -12.20
N TYR A 134 -4.50 16.44 -10.90
CA TYR A 134 -3.86 17.16 -9.79
C TYR A 134 -2.80 16.32 -9.08
N SER A 135 -2.53 15.14 -9.56
CA SER A 135 -1.41 14.34 -9.03
C SER A 135 -0.08 15.00 -9.38
N PRO A 136 0.93 14.94 -8.49
CA PRO A 136 2.23 15.57 -8.77
C PRO A 136 2.84 15.07 -10.08
N ASN A 137 3.38 15.99 -10.89
CA ASN A 137 3.94 15.71 -12.21
C ASN A 137 5.09 14.68 -12.23
N GLY A 138 5.72 14.42 -11.08
CA GLY A 138 6.78 13.43 -10.95
C GLY A 138 6.27 11.97 -10.91
N PHE A 139 4.97 11.74 -10.71
CA PHE A 139 4.39 10.39 -10.66
C PHE A 139 3.96 9.92 -12.05
N GLU A 140 4.61 8.88 -12.54
CA GLU A 140 4.37 8.34 -13.87
C GLU A 140 4.05 6.83 -13.79
N HIS A 141 2.95 6.45 -14.45
CA HIS A 141 2.52 5.06 -14.54
C HIS A 141 3.61 4.15 -15.10
N MET A 142 3.85 2.98 -14.45
CA MET A 142 4.85 1.96 -14.81
C MET A 142 6.31 2.45 -14.79
N LYS A 143 6.55 3.66 -14.29
CA LYS A 143 7.89 4.21 -14.09
C LYS A 143 8.26 4.23 -12.60
N ASN A 144 7.45 4.87 -11.77
CA ASN A 144 7.65 4.98 -10.32
C ASN A 144 6.40 4.75 -9.47
N VAL A 145 5.25 4.62 -10.10
CA VAL A 145 3.99 4.14 -9.50
C VAL A 145 3.22 3.31 -10.53
N ILE A 146 2.26 2.54 -10.06
CA ILE A 146 1.29 1.85 -10.91
C ILE A 146 -0.04 2.56 -10.75
N ASP A 147 -0.49 3.28 -11.78
CA ASP A 147 -1.84 3.82 -11.80
C ASP A 147 -2.84 2.72 -12.11
N ILE A 148 -3.70 2.40 -11.15
CA ILE A 148 -4.70 1.35 -11.25
C ILE A 148 -5.67 1.57 -12.42
N ASN A 149 -5.94 2.84 -12.78
CA ASN A 149 -6.86 3.18 -13.86
C ASN A 149 -6.27 2.88 -15.25
N LEU A 150 -4.95 2.98 -15.38
CA LEU A 150 -4.24 2.72 -16.63
C LEU A 150 -3.69 1.30 -16.71
N CYS A 151 -3.56 0.62 -15.57
CA CYS A 151 -2.95 -0.70 -15.47
C CYS A 151 -3.81 -1.75 -16.17
N LYS A 152 -3.22 -2.44 -17.14
CA LYS A 152 -3.85 -3.57 -17.86
C LYS A 152 -3.36 -4.91 -17.34
N GLN A 153 -2.13 -4.95 -16.85
CA GLN A 153 -1.47 -6.13 -16.31
C GLN A 153 -0.45 -5.68 -15.26
N LEU A 154 -0.35 -6.40 -14.14
CA LEU A 154 0.68 -6.14 -13.13
C LEU A 154 2.08 -6.47 -13.69
N PRO A 155 3.10 -5.70 -13.29
CA PRO A 155 4.47 -5.94 -13.71
C PRO A 155 4.99 -7.29 -13.17
N ASN A 156 5.95 -7.87 -13.85
CA ASN A 156 6.72 -9.00 -13.33
C ASN A 156 7.69 -8.53 -12.19
N SER A 157 8.38 -9.46 -11.54
CA SER A 157 9.26 -9.17 -10.40
C SER A 157 10.33 -8.12 -10.76
N GLU A 158 11.04 -8.27 -11.86
CA GLU A 158 12.09 -7.34 -12.30
C GLU A 158 11.55 -5.92 -12.56
N GLN A 159 10.41 -5.82 -13.21
CA GLN A 159 9.73 -4.55 -13.46
C GLN A 159 9.24 -3.91 -12.14
N THR A 160 8.72 -4.73 -11.21
CA THR A 160 8.27 -4.29 -9.88
C THR A 160 9.42 -3.66 -9.11
N GLU A 161 10.56 -4.35 -9.03
CA GLU A 161 11.76 -3.83 -8.36
C GLU A 161 12.28 -2.54 -9.00
N ARG A 162 12.23 -2.45 -10.34
CA ARG A 162 12.65 -1.23 -11.06
C ARG A 162 11.74 -0.05 -10.73
N ILE A 163 10.42 -0.27 -10.67
CA ILE A 163 9.44 0.76 -10.33
C ILE A 163 9.66 1.21 -8.88
N GLY A 164 9.85 0.28 -7.95
CA GLY A 164 10.13 0.58 -6.54
C GLY A 164 11.41 1.40 -6.35
N ARG A 165 12.50 1.05 -7.05
CA ARG A 165 13.73 1.85 -7.04
C ARG A 165 13.54 3.27 -7.57
N ALA A 166 12.85 3.43 -8.69
CA ALA A 166 12.56 4.75 -9.24
C ALA A 166 11.63 5.57 -8.31
N ALA A 167 10.71 4.90 -7.60
CA ALA A 167 9.90 5.53 -6.57
C ALA A 167 10.75 6.03 -5.40
N HIS A 168 11.69 5.21 -4.92
CA HIS A 168 12.63 5.57 -3.85
C HIS A 168 13.50 6.78 -4.23
N GLU A 169 14.03 6.80 -5.44
CA GLU A 169 14.84 7.93 -5.95
C GLU A 169 14.06 9.25 -5.95
N ILE A 170 12.80 9.24 -6.39
CA ILE A 170 11.95 10.44 -6.35
C ILE A 170 11.60 10.83 -4.92
N ALA A 171 11.24 9.88 -4.06
CA ALA A 171 10.92 10.18 -2.67
C ALA A 171 12.10 10.83 -1.95
N THR A 172 13.31 10.28 -2.13
CA THR A 172 14.52 10.82 -1.53
C THR A 172 14.88 12.21 -2.07
N ALA A 173 14.77 12.40 -3.39
CA ALA A 173 15.17 13.64 -4.05
C ALA A 173 14.19 14.81 -3.84
N GLN A 174 12.88 14.54 -3.80
CA GLN A 174 11.85 15.57 -3.84
C GLN A 174 11.00 15.69 -2.58
N TYR A 175 10.83 14.59 -1.81
CA TYR A 175 9.92 14.52 -0.67
C TYR A 175 10.64 14.23 0.65
N GLY A 176 11.95 13.99 0.60
CA GLY A 176 12.76 13.73 1.79
C GLY A 176 12.81 14.90 2.76
N ARG A 177 13.03 14.61 4.04
CA ARG A 177 13.12 15.62 5.11
C ARG A 177 14.13 16.73 4.81
N ASP A 178 15.28 16.35 4.22
CA ASP A 178 16.35 17.32 3.92
C ASP A 178 15.93 18.31 2.84
N HIS A 179 15.17 17.88 1.84
CA HIS A 179 14.59 18.74 0.84
C HIS A 179 13.59 19.73 1.45
N LEU A 180 12.70 19.27 2.33
CA LEU A 180 11.75 20.12 3.05
C LEU A 180 12.50 21.15 3.92
N VAL A 181 13.53 20.74 4.65
CA VAL A 181 14.36 21.64 5.47
C VAL A 181 15.06 22.69 4.60
N ALA A 182 15.58 22.29 3.43
CA ALA A 182 16.22 23.22 2.51
C ALA A 182 15.24 24.28 1.96
N GLN A 183 13.98 23.89 1.69
CA GLN A 183 12.94 24.82 1.24
C GLN A 183 12.48 25.79 2.34
N LEU A 184 12.47 25.37 3.60
CA LEU A 184 12.02 26.19 4.72
C LEU A 184 13.09 27.17 5.25
N ARG A 185 14.39 26.91 5.01
CA ARG A 185 15.49 27.76 5.48
C ARG A 185 15.43 29.23 5.00
N PRO A 186 15.01 29.57 3.77
CA PRO A 186 14.92 30.98 3.35
C PRO A 186 13.84 31.79 4.06
N VAL A 187 12.80 31.12 4.60
CA VAL A 187 11.67 31.79 5.27
C VAL A 187 12.02 32.19 6.71
N ALA A 188 13.02 31.57 7.31
CA ALA A 188 13.46 31.86 8.68
C ALA A 188 14.53 32.98 8.75
N ALA A 189 15.01 33.49 7.62
CA ALA A 189 16.08 34.51 7.53
C ALA A 189 15.55 35.92 7.19
N THR A 190 14.22 36.10 7.12
CA THR A 190 13.52 37.38 6.97
C THR A 190 12.73 37.71 8.23
#